data_a18a7aefc176a2229c2c5a7ab0ab5494
#
_entry.id   a18a7aefc176a2229c2c5a7ab0ab5494
#
_cell.length_a   1.000
_cell.length_b   1.000
_cell.length_c   1.000
_cell.angle_alpha   90.00
_cell.angle_beta   90.00
_cell.angle_gamma   90.00
#
_symmetry.space_group_name_H-M   'P 1'
#
loop_
_entity.id
_entity.type
_entity.pdbx_description
1 polymer ?
#
loop_
_entity_poly.entity_id
_entity_poly.type
_entity_poly.pdbx_seq_one_letter_code
_entity_poly.pdbx_strand_id
1 'polypeptide(L)'
;MIKFLLMNQAGSFSVRGNQKMQRFLIATLASAVLLASACSAGKAPGKWSLLDTGTGDSFYSVNFVNEEIGWINGQTDRSSIVIEENENSNKSAKKPKPGEKQEDPLKENQGFEVLQTTDGGHTWKQIPDQFKYKIRSVWFADSQSGWALTIDRDILRTSDGGASWSLQRKAGKVKMKLFGNRRQPELEQPEQLDRIYFIDSQRGWAWGGGRKDEYAKQPGVFLTTLDGGQNWNEIAFPFDQNVAEIFFLDTERAWASVMGGSFYKTTDGGLNWTKIQTKLPEDVFRAIFFIDENNGWVAGRSGRLAKTTDGGRTWMKMWKIKDEFKMRDIFFTDLSHGWAVGDDGAILYTPDGGETWLNASSPLPAQLIDVIFVSSRAGWVVGLGGAALRFEP
;
A
#
# COMPACT_ATOMS: atom_id res chain seq x y z
N MET A 1 4.31 -1.37 12.10
CA MET A 1 4.24 -2.16 13.33
C MET A 1 4.25 -3.65 13.02
N ILE A 2 3.40 -4.19 12.18
CA ILE A 2 3.34 -5.64 11.86
C ILE A 2 4.60 -6.11 11.12
N LYS A 3 5.09 -5.35 10.16
CA LYS A 3 6.40 -5.58 9.52
C LYS A 3 7.59 -5.52 10.53
N PHE A 4 7.38 -4.88 11.70
CA PHE A 4 8.37 -4.74 12.77
C PHE A 4 8.30 -5.86 13.82
N LEU A 5 7.12 -6.43 14.09
CA LEU A 5 6.95 -7.51 15.09
C LEU A 5 7.66 -8.82 14.66
N LEU A 6 7.73 -9.09 13.36
CA LEU A 6 8.46 -10.26 12.85
C LEU A 6 9.99 -10.13 13.02
N MET A 7 10.52 -8.90 13.14
CA MET A 7 11.96 -8.66 13.34
C MET A 7 12.38 -8.62 14.82
N ASN A 8 11.49 -8.25 15.76
CA ASN A 8 11.85 -8.12 17.18
C ASN A 8 11.88 -9.41 17.99
N GLN A 9 11.44 -10.55 17.44
CA GLN A 9 11.59 -11.85 18.12
C GLN A 9 12.97 -12.50 17.97
N ALA A 10 13.84 -11.96 17.11
CA ALA A 10 15.21 -12.46 16.92
C ALA A 10 16.27 -11.77 17.80
N GLY A 11 15.93 -10.76 18.59
CA GLY A 11 16.89 -9.84 19.18
C GLY A 11 16.78 -9.59 20.68
N SER A 12 16.61 -10.59 21.56
CA SER A 12 16.99 -10.42 22.98
C SER A 12 17.06 -11.75 23.74
N PHE A 13 18.11 -12.50 23.54
CA PHE A 13 18.62 -13.43 24.56
C PHE A 13 20.14 -13.25 24.70
N SER A 14 20.51 -12.29 25.52
CA SER A 14 21.86 -12.22 26.07
C SER A 14 21.91 -13.15 27.29
N VAL A 15 22.39 -14.38 27.08
CA VAL A 15 22.85 -15.24 28.16
C VAL A 15 24.32 -15.52 27.94
N ARG A 16 25.16 -14.95 28.79
CA ARG A 16 26.56 -15.34 28.95
C ARG A 16 26.59 -16.80 29.45
N GLY A 17 27.01 -17.73 28.60
CA GLY A 17 27.17 -19.12 28.99
C GLY A 17 27.68 -20.00 27.85
N ASN A 18 28.97 -20.37 27.95
CA ASN A 18 29.68 -21.52 27.42
C ASN A 18 29.50 -21.84 25.90
N GLN A 19 30.51 -21.42 25.11
CA GLN A 19 30.60 -21.59 23.65
C GLN A 19 30.46 -23.05 23.13
N LYS A 20 30.57 -24.05 23.96
CA LYS A 20 30.38 -25.46 23.55
C LYS A 20 28.91 -25.88 23.45
N MET A 21 28.03 -25.25 24.20
CA MET A 21 26.58 -25.56 24.16
C MET A 21 25.85 -24.85 23.00
N GLN A 22 26.36 -23.69 22.56
CA GLN A 22 25.79 -23.01 21.41
C GLN A 22 25.96 -23.75 20.07
N ARG A 23 27.09 -24.48 19.93
CA ARG A 23 27.32 -25.29 18.72
C ARG A 23 26.41 -26.54 18.63
N PHE A 24 25.93 -27.05 19.75
CA PHE A 24 25.03 -28.20 19.77
C PHE A 24 23.55 -27.79 19.53
N LEU A 25 23.13 -26.63 20.00
CA LEU A 25 21.77 -26.13 19.74
C LEU A 25 21.55 -25.68 18.29
N ILE A 26 22.59 -25.06 17.67
CA ILE A 26 22.51 -24.66 16.26
C ILE A 26 22.51 -25.87 15.32
N ALA A 27 23.22 -26.94 15.67
CA ALA A 27 23.24 -28.16 14.87
C ALA A 27 21.93 -28.96 14.96
N THR A 28 21.23 -28.93 16.11
CA THR A 28 19.93 -29.61 16.27
C THR A 28 18.76 -28.84 15.68
N LEU A 29 18.81 -27.51 15.65
CA LEU A 29 17.79 -26.70 14.94
C LEU A 29 17.97 -26.78 13.42
N ALA A 30 19.20 -26.82 12.90
CA ALA A 30 19.45 -27.02 11.47
C ALA A 30 19.02 -28.42 10.97
N SER A 31 19.07 -29.45 11.81
CA SER A 31 18.62 -30.80 11.44
C SER A 31 17.13 -31.02 11.54
N ALA A 32 16.40 -30.23 12.34
CA ALA A 32 14.93 -30.28 12.44
C ALA A 32 14.22 -29.52 11.29
N VAL A 33 14.89 -28.54 10.66
CA VAL A 33 14.37 -27.81 9.50
C VAL A 33 14.53 -28.61 8.20
N LEU A 34 15.44 -29.57 8.13
CA LEU A 34 15.71 -30.37 6.93
C LEU A 34 14.77 -31.58 6.75
N LEU A 35 13.82 -31.84 7.66
CA LEU A 35 12.91 -32.98 7.57
C LEU A 35 11.43 -32.60 7.29
N ALA A 36 11.12 -31.32 7.07
CA ALA A 36 9.77 -30.86 6.72
C ALA A 36 9.60 -30.43 5.25
N SER A 37 10.59 -30.60 4.39
CA SER A 37 10.49 -30.22 2.96
C SER A 37 10.32 -31.42 2.03
N ALA A 38 9.30 -32.25 2.29
CA ALA A 38 8.64 -33.00 1.23
C ALA A 38 7.36 -32.23 0.85
N CYS A 39 7.49 -30.97 0.52
CA CYS A 39 6.43 -30.24 -0.17
C CYS A 39 6.42 -30.72 -1.62
N SER A 40 5.32 -31.33 -2.03
CA SER A 40 5.07 -31.70 -3.42
C SER A 40 5.29 -30.47 -4.29
N ALA A 41 6.27 -30.52 -5.18
CA ALA A 41 6.53 -29.47 -6.15
C ALA A 41 5.23 -29.15 -6.89
N GLY A 42 4.66 -27.96 -6.72
CA GLY A 42 3.67 -27.43 -7.65
C GLY A 42 2.37 -26.84 -7.13
N LYS A 43 2.13 -26.70 -5.83
CA LYS A 43 0.89 -26.07 -5.35
C LYS A 43 1.16 -25.04 -4.24
N ALA A 44 0.54 -23.86 -4.35
CA ALA A 44 0.55 -22.88 -3.28
C ALA A 44 -0.14 -23.41 -2.03
N PRO A 45 0.31 -23.06 -0.80
CA PRO A 45 -0.34 -23.46 0.43
C PRO A 45 -1.68 -22.76 0.59
N GLY A 46 -2.63 -23.40 1.30
CA GLY A 46 -3.89 -22.80 1.65
C GLY A 46 -4.77 -22.39 0.48
N LYS A 47 -5.75 -21.58 0.76
CA LYS A 47 -6.68 -21.00 -0.24
C LYS A 47 -7.03 -19.55 0.11
N TRP A 48 -7.48 -18.81 -0.90
CA TRP A 48 -8.06 -17.49 -0.73
C TRP A 48 -9.58 -17.58 -0.77
N SER A 49 -10.23 -17.09 0.29
CA SER A 49 -11.70 -17.09 0.42
C SER A 49 -12.22 -15.66 0.32
N LEU A 50 -13.33 -15.49 -0.39
CA LEU A 50 -14.00 -14.19 -0.54
C LEU A 50 -14.60 -13.77 0.79
N LEU A 51 -14.42 -12.49 1.13
CA LEU A 51 -15.06 -11.84 2.27
C LEU A 51 -16.27 -11.03 1.78
N ASP A 52 -17.34 -11.06 2.55
CA ASP A 52 -18.50 -10.19 2.34
C ASP A 52 -18.28 -8.86 3.09
N THR A 53 -18.01 -7.81 2.35
CA THR A 53 -17.83 -6.46 2.91
C THR A 53 -19.15 -5.69 3.04
N GLY A 54 -20.26 -6.26 2.54
CA GLY A 54 -21.56 -5.59 2.47
C GLY A 54 -21.66 -4.52 1.40
N THR A 55 -20.64 -4.38 0.54
CA THR A 55 -20.58 -3.37 -0.53
C THR A 55 -19.87 -3.93 -1.76
N GLY A 56 -20.18 -3.39 -2.94
CA GLY A 56 -19.48 -3.68 -4.21
C GLY A 56 -18.38 -2.68 -4.56
N ASP A 57 -17.94 -1.87 -3.60
CA ASP A 57 -17.00 -0.78 -3.83
C ASP A 57 -15.60 -1.29 -4.16
N SER A 58 -14.86 -0.48 -4.92
CA SER A 58 -13.47 -0.77 -5.24
C SER A 58 -12.56 -0.41 -4.10
N PHE A 59 -11.76 -1.37 -3.60
CA PHE A 59 -10.83 -1.16 -2.50
C PHE A 59 -9.39 -0.97 -3.01
N TYR A 60 -8.68 -0.01 -2.41
CA TYR A 60 -7.34 0.40 -2.83
C TYR A 60 -6.26 0.13 -1.80
N SER A 61 -6.63 -0.11 -0.55
CA SER A 61 -5.69 -0.37 0.52
C SER A 61 -6.31 -1.22 1.63
N VAL A 62 -5.48 -2.09 2.20
CA VAL A 62 -5.81 -2.91 3.36
C VAL A 62 -4.73 -2.76 4.43
N ASN A 63 -5.16 -2.56 5.67
CA ASN A 63 -4.28 -2.42 6.82
C ASN A 63 -4.81 -3.23 7.99
N PHE A 64 -4.05 -4.22 8.45
CA PHE A 64 -4.36 -5.00 9.63
C PHE A 64 -3.27 -4.83 10.67
N VAL A 65 -3.64 -4.58 11.91
CA VAL A 65 -2.72 -4.42 13.05
C VAL A 65 -2.51 -5.73 13.81
N ASN A 66 -3.41 -6.69 13.64
CA ASN A 66 -3.33 -8.08 14.11
C ASN A 66 -4.29 -8.96 13.30
N GLU A 67 -4.49 -10.22 13.71
CA GLU A 67 -5.35 -11.18 12.99
C GLU A 67 -6.86 -10.85 13.06
N GLU A 68 -7.28 -9.94 13.96
CA GLU A 68 -8.68 -9.60 14.19
C GLU A 68 -9.04 -8.18 13.71
N ILE A 69 -8.15 -7.20 13.96
CA ILE A 69 -8.45 -5.79 13.77
C ILE A 69 -7.79 -5.26 12.50
N GLY A 70 -8.61 -4.74 11.58
CA GLY A 70 -8.14 -4.18 10.33
C GLY A 70 -9.11 -3.18 9.70
N TRP A 71 -8.60 -2.49 8.68
CA TRP A 71 -9.35 -1.50 7.90
C TRP A 71 -9.08 -1.72 6.42
N ILE A 72 -10.10 -1.46 5.62
CA ILE A 72 -9.99 -1.32 4.17
C ILE A 72 -10.53 0.03 3.76
N ASN A 73 -9.94 0.63 2.75
CA ASN A 73 -10.47 1.85 2.19
C ASN A 73 -10.62 1.76 0.67
N GLY A 74 -11.67 2.37 0.18
CA GLY A 74 -12.05 2.29 -1.21
C GLY A 74 -12.87 3.47 -1.68
N GLN A 75 -13.45 3.30 -2.85
CA GLN A 75 -14.30 4.28 -3.49
C GLN A 75 -15.47 3.57 -4.15
N THR A 76 -16.67 4.13 -3.99
CA THR A 76 -17.88 3.64 -4.63
C THR A 76 -17.71 3.63 -6.15
N ASP A 77 -17.82 2.46 -6.74
CA ASP A 77 -17.83 2.32 -8.20
C ASP A 77 -19.27 2.57 -8.72
N ARG A 78 -19.47 3.73 -9.34
CA ARG A 78 -20.80 4.15 -9.84
C ARG A 78 -21.17 3.58 -11.19
N SER A 79 -20.29 2.86 -11.85
CA SER A 79 -20.66 2.25 -13.15
C SER A 79 -21.84 1.26 -13.00
N SER A 80 -22.02 0.69 -11.80
CA SER A 80 -23.13 -0.22 -11.48
C SER A 80 -24.44 0.49 -11.07
N ILE A 81 -24.37 1.70 -10.50
CA ILE A 81 -25.56 2.44 -10.02
C ILE A 81 -26.36 3.08 -11.17
N VAL A 82 -25.66 3.47 -12.26
CA VAL A 82 -26.30 4.12 -13.42
C VAL A 82 -27.24 3.16 -14.18
N ILE A 83 -27.09 1.85 -14.03
CA ILE A 83 -27.92 0.87 -14.75
C ILE A 83 -29.31 0.70 -14.08
N GLU A 84 -29.41 0.80 -12.75
CA GLU A 84 -30.72 0.66 -12.07
C GLU A 84 -31.58 1.91 -12.14
N GLU A 85 -31.01 3.13 -12.22
CA GLU A 85 -31.77 4.38 -12.32
C GLU A 85 -32.36 4.63 -13.73
N ASN A 86 -31.79 4.06 -14.79
CA ASN A 86 -32.25 4.28 -16.16
C ASN A 86 -33.46 3.44 -16.58
N GLU A 87 -33.84 2.40 -15.85
CA GLU A 87 -35.05 1.64 -16.17
C GLU A 87 -36.37 2.26 -15.62
N ASN A 88 -36.29 3.24 -14.70
CA ASN A 88 -37.46 3.84 -14.07
C ASN A 88 -37.70 5.34 -14.35
N SER A 89 -36.85 6.04 -15.10
CA SER A 89 -36.99 7.49 -15.32
C SER A 89 -37.38 7.86 -16.73
N ASN A 90 -38.55 7.39 -17.17
CA ASN A 90 -39.23 7.93 -18.34
C ASN A 90 -40.32 8.94 -17.91
N LYS A 91 -39.96 9.96 -17.09
CA LYS A 91 -40.80 11.14 -16.81
C LYS A 91 -39.98 12.42 -16.89
N SER A 92 -40.17 13.10 -18.03
CA SER A 92 -39.94 14.54 -18.32
C SER A 92 -39.07 15.35 -17.34
N ALA A 93 -37.74 15.42 -17.60
CA ALA A 93 -36.88 16.44 -17.02
C ALA A 93 -37.18 17.80 -17.63
N LYS A 94 -37.62 18.78 -16.81
CA LYS A 94 -37.73 20.21 -17.19
C LYS A 94 -36.32 20.75 -17.46
N LYS A 95 -36.13 21.44 -18.60
CA LYS A 95 -34.92 22.18 -18.89
C LYS A 95 -34.70 23.28 -17.83
N PRO A 96 -33.47 23.42 -17.28
CA PRO A 96 -33.13 24.44 -16.31
C PRO A 96 -33.25 25.84 -16.93
N LYS A 97 -33.56 26.83 -16.10
CA LYS A 97 -33.67 28.25 -16.52
C LYS A 97 -32.24 28.83 -16.74
N PRO A 98 -32.08 29.81 -17.67
CA PRO A 98 -30.80 30.46 -17.88
C PRO A 98 -30.34 31.20 -16.61
N GLY A 99 -29.19 30.82 -16.04
CA GLY A 99 -28.59 31.44 -14.85
C GLY A 99 -28.53 30.59 -13.59
N GLU A 100 -29.22 29.44 -13.54
CA GLU A 100 -29.00 28.48 -12.46
C GLU A 100 -27.67 27.71 -12.71
N LYS A 101 -26.76 27.84 -11.77
CA LYS A 101 -25.57 26.92 -11.73
C LYS A 101 -26.11 25.52 -11.48
N GLN A 102 -26.09 24.70 -12.50
CA GLN A 102 -26.27 23.27 -12.34
C GLN A 102 -25.09 22.79 -11.49
N GLU A 103 -25.33 22.53 -10.22
CA GLU A 103 -24.42 21.70 -9.43
C GLU A 103 -24.46 20.34 -10.09
N ASP A 104 -23.28 19.89 -10.55
CA ASP A 104 -23.12 18.60 -11.19
C ASP A 104 -23.46 17.52 -10.13
N PRO A 105 -24.58 16.79 -10.28
CA PRO A 105 -24.97 15.77 -9.30
C PRO A 105 -23.91 14.68 -9.15
N LEU A 106 -22.97 14.60 -10.11
CA LEU A 106 -21.85 13.68 -10.11
C LEU A 106 -20.73 14.10 -9.16
N LYS A 107 -20.67 15.39 -8.74
CA LYS A 107 -19.63 15.87 -7.79
C LYS A 107 -19.98 15.62 -6.32
N GLU A 108 -21.27 15.57 -5.96
CA GLU A 108 -21.69 15.46 -4.55
C GLU A 108 -21.53 14.08 -3.94
N ASN A 109 -21.33 13.07 -4.75
CA ASN A 109 -21.39 11.69 -4.29
C ASN A 109 -20.22 10.79 -4.76
N GLN A 110 -19.00 11.26 -4.93
CA GLN A 110 -17.86 10.35 -4.93
C GLN A 110 -17.68 9.86 -3.49
N GLY A 111 -18.35 8.74 -3.16
CA GLY A 111 -18.24 8.09 -1.88
C GLY A 111 -16.86 7.48 -1.73
N PHE A 112 -16.08 7.96 -0.78
CA PHE A 112 -14.95 7.22 -0.26
C PHE A 112 -15.48 6.39 0.90
N GLU A 113 -15.07 5.12 0.95
CA GLU A 113 -15.52 4.20 1.98
C GLU A 113 -14.34 3.70 2.79
N VAL A 114 -14.50 3.74 4.11
CA VAL A 114 -13.56 3.13 5.04
C VAL A 114 -14.33 2.19 5.93
N LEU A 115 -13.99 0.92 5.86
CA LEU A 115 -14.58 -0.14 6.66
C LEU A 115 -13.58 -0.64 7.68
N GLN A 116 -14.06 -0.95 8.87
CA GLN A 116 -13.31 -1.57 9.96
C GLN A 116 -13.85 -2.96 10.25
N THR A 117 -12.97 -3.89 10.53
CA THR A 117 -13.28 -5.19 11.12
C THR A 117 -12.61 -5.36 12.47
N THR A 118 -13.23 -6.15 13.35
CA THR A 118 -12.69 -6.57 14.66
C THR A 118 -12.72 -8.09 14.82
N ASP A 119 -12.97 -8.82 13.74
CA ASP A 119 -13.10 -10.28 13.71
C ASP A 119 -12.38 -10.91 12.49
N GLY A 120 -11.32 -10.23 12.02
CA GLY A 120 -10.48 -10.73 10.95
C GLY A 120 -11.11 -10.64 9.56
N GLY A 121 -12.14 -9.80 9.39
CA GLY A 121 -12.81 -9.57 8.12
C GLY A 121 -14.09 -10.38 7.95
N HIS A 122 -14.57 -11.09 8.97
CA HIS A 122 -15.85 -11.80 8.89
C HIS A 122 -17.04 -10.84 8.89
N THR A 123 -16.91 -9.72 9.60
CA THR A 123 -17.86 -8.60 9.54
C THR A 123 -17.14 -7.26 9.38
N TRP A 124 -17.80 -6.34 8.70
CA TRP A 124 -17.28 -5.00 8.40
C TRP A 124 -18.27 -3.92 8.81
N LYS A 125 -17.75 -2.81 9.31
CA LYS A 125 -18.55 -1.64 9.68
C LYS A 125 -17.89 -0.38 9.12
N GLN A 126 -18.70 0.53 8.62
CA GLN A 126 -18.22 1.86 8.25
C GLN A 126 -17.73 2.61 9.49
N ILE A 127 -16.58 3.26 9.38
CA ILE A 127 -16.11 4.12 10.45
C ILE A 127 -16.93 5.42 10.51
N PRO A 128 -17.22 5.94 11.71
CA PRO A 128 -17.89 7.22 11.87
C PRO A 128 -17.10 8.37 11.23
N ASP A 129 -17.81 9.49 10.96
CA ASP A 129 -17.23 10.74 10.45
C ASP A 129 -16.56 10.71 9.07
N GLN A 130 -16.46 9.54 8.41
CA GLN A 130 -15.82 9.45 7.09
C GLN A 130 -16.47 10.37 6.05
N PHE A 131 -17.77 10.54 6.09
CA PHE A 131 -18.50 11.43 5.17
C PHE A 131 -18.30 12.90 5.51
N LYS A 132 -18.15 13.24 6.80
CA LYS A 132 -17.88 14.60 7.25
C LYS A 132 -16.55 15.12 6.71
N TYR A 133 -15.51 14.27 6.72
CA TYR A 133 -14.16 14.64 6.29
C TYR A 133 -13.83 14.16 4.88
N LYS A 134 -14.70 13.38 4.21
CA LYS A 134 -14.44 12.77 2.90
C LYS A 134 -13.05 12.10 2.89
N ILE A 135 -12.87 11.10 3.76
CA ILE A 135 -11.62 10.39 3.95
C ILE A 135 -11.29 9.57 2.70
N ARG A 136 -10.12 9.81 2.11
CA ARG A 136 -9.63 9.15 0.90
C ARG A 136 -8.75 7.93 1.21
N SER A 137 -7.95 8.02 2.26
CA SER A 137 -6.98 6.99 2.63
C SER A 137 -6.78 6.98 4.13
N VAL A 138 -6.60 5.80 4.71
CA VAL A 138 -6.30 5.63 6.13
C VAL A 138 -5.07 4.77 6.34
N TRP A 139 -4.39 5.01 7.45
CA TRP A 139 -3.34 4.17 7.98
C TRP A 139 -3.44 4.07 9.49
N PHE A 140 -3.34 2.86 10.03
CA PHE A 140 -3.35 2.60 11.47
C PHE A 140 -2.02 1.94 11.89
N ALA A 141 -1.36 2.51 12.89
CA ALA A 141 -0.15 1.95 13.47
C ALA A 141 -0.45 0.90 14.55
N ASP A 142 -1.59 1.04 15.20
CA ASP A 142 -2.14 0.11 16.19
C ASP A 142 -3.68 0.17 16.18
N SER A 143 -4.34 -0.54 17.09
CA SER A 143 -5.81 -0.61 17.15
C SER A 143 -6.50 0.71 17.52
N GLN A 144 -5.76 1.71 18.01
CA GLN A 144 -6.29 2.99 18.47
C GLN A 144 -5.78 4.16 17.64
N SER A 145 -4.49 4.14 17.28
CA SER A 145 -3.80 5.25 16.64
C SER A 145 -3.85 5.12 15.13
N GLY A 146 -4.52 6.06 14.47
CA GLY A 146 -4.63 6.10 13.02
C GLY A 146 -4.58 7.52 12.45
N TRP A 147 -4.28 7.58 11.17
CA TRP A 147 -4.24 8.83 10.39
C TRP A 147 -4.97 8.64 9.08
N ALA A 148 -5.51 9.75 8.57
CA ALA A 148 -6.23 9.75 7.31
C ALA A 148 -5.84 10.95 6.46
N LEU A 149 -5.90 10.75 5.14
CA LEU A 149 -5.89 11.83 4.15
C LEU A 149 -7.31 12.06 3.64
N THR A 150 -7.74 13.31 3.63
CA THR A 150 -9.02 13.70 3.02
C THR A 150 -8.87 13.90 1.50
N ILE A 151 -9.98 14.04 0.79
CA ILE A 151 -9.95 14.43 -0.64
C ILE A 151 -9.31 15.81 -0.84
N ASP A 152 -9.42 16.70 0.16
CA ASP A 152 -8.80 18.03 0.17
C ASP A 152 -7.32 17.99 0.57
N ARG A 153 -6.76 16.79 0.80
CA ARG A 153 -5.38 16.53 1.21
C ARG A 153 -5.04 16.96 2.63
N ASP A 154 -6.05 17.25 3.43
CA ASP A 154 -5.88 17.48 4.87
C ASP A 154 -5.48 16.18 5.58
N ILE A 155 -4.69 16.30 6.64
CA ILE A 155 -4.31 15.18 7.49
C ILE A 155 -5.17 15.18 8.74
N LEU A 156 -5.84 14.06 8.99
CA LEU A 156 -6.60 13.78 10.20
C LEU A 156 -5.88 12.76 11.07
N ARG A 157 -6.22 12.74 12.35
CA ARG A 157 -5.79 11.74 13.33
C ARG A 157 -6.96 11.20 14.13
N THR A 158 -6.90 9.94 14.47
CA THR A 158 -7.73 9.27 15.47
C THR A 158 -6.85 8.68 16.58
N SER A 159 -7.39 8.59 17.79
CA SER A 159 -6.80 7.90 18.94
C SER A 159 -7.76 6.89 19.57
N ASP A 160 -8.85 6.58 18.87
CA ASP A 160 -9.93 5.70 19.30
C ASP A 160 -10.34 4.68 18.21
N GLY A 161 -9.39 4.29 17.36
CA GLY A 161 -9.58 3.28 16.33
C GLY A 161 -10.43 3.74 15.16
N GLY A 162 -10.62 5.06 14.98
CA GLY A 162 -11.42 5.64 13.91
C GLY A 162 -12.84 6.03 14.33
N ALA A 163 -13.20 5.90 15.63
CA ALA A 163 -14.50 6.30 16.13
C ALA A 163 -14.71 7.82 16.06
N SER A 164 -13.64 8.59 16.22
CA SER A 164 -13.62 10.04 15.99
C SER A 164 -12.33 10.50 15.31
N TRP A 165 -12.41 11.63 14.60
CA TRP A 165 -11.30 12.18 13.84
C TRP A 165 -11.09 13.66 14.14
N SER A 166 -9.84 14.07 14.30
CA SER A 166 -9.42 15.45 14.51
C SER A 166 -8.48 15.91 13.41
N LEU A 167 -8.68 17.15 12.96
CA LEU A 167 -7.80 17.78 11.97
C LEU A 167 -6.44 18.07 12.59
N GLN A 168 -5.38 17.54 11.99
CA GLN A 168 -3.99 17.79 12.40
C GLN A 168 -3.32 18.84 11.50
N ARG A 169 -3.51 18.75 10.19
CA ARG A 169 -2.87 19.64 9.25
C ARG A 169 -3.79 19.89 8.04
N LYS A 170 -3.96 21.16 7.71
CA LYS A 170 -4.56 21.53 6.42
C LYS A 170 -3.53 21.45 5.29
N ALA A 171 -4.00 21.03 4.13
CA ALA A 171 -3.18 21.02 2.93
C ALA A 171 -2.64 22.43 2.63
N GLY A 172 -1.34 22.49 2.35
CA GLY A 172 -0.71 23.69 1.81
C GLY A 172 -1.14 23.97 0.37
N LYS A 173 -0.69 25.09 -0.19
CA LYS A 173 -0.93 25.42 -1.58
C LYS A 173 0.37 25.38 -2.37
N VAL A 174 0.32 24.79 -3.55
CA VAL A 174 1.44 24.71 -4.48
C VAL A 174 1.08 25.38 -5.81
N LYS A 175 2.07 25.95 -6.47
CA LYS A 175 1.89 26.51 -7.82
C LYS A 175 2.19 25.44 -8.86
N MET A 176 1.22 25.13 -9.68
CA MET A 176 1.34 24.19 -10.79
C MET A 176 1.56 24.94 -12.10
N LYS A 177 2.55 24.51 -12.88
CA LYS A 177 2.76 24.98 -14.26
C LYS A 177 2.17 23.98 -15.23
N LEU A 178 1.28 24.44 -16.10
CA LEU A 178 0.78 23.68 -17.26
C LEU A 178 1.63 24.02 -18.48
N PHE A 179 2.09 23.00 -19.21
CA PHE A 179 2.80 23.15 -20.47
C PHE A 179 1.82 22.92 -21.62
N GLY A 180 1.56 23.93 -22.41
CA GLY A 180 0.69 23.80 -23.55
C GLY A 180 -0.14 25.07 -23.79
N ASN A 181 0.21 25.82 -24.80
CA ASN A 181 -0.34 27.11 -25.25
C ASN A 181 -0.09 28.33 -24.33
N ARG A 182 0.61 29.27 -24.93
CA ARG A 182 1.04 30.60 -24.53
C ARG A 182 0.20 31.22 -23.41
N ARG A 183 0.84 31.47 -22.25
CA ARG A 183 0.36 32.33 -21.16
C ARG A 183 -0.82 31.77 -20.32
N GLN A 184 -0.73 30.55 -19.87
CA GLN A 184 -1.59 30.19 -18.75
C GLN A 184 -0.97 30.63 -17.42
N PRO A 185 -1.75 31.27 -16.53
CA PRO A 185 -1.25 31.65 -15.21
C PRO A 185 -0.90 30.38 -14.41
N GLU A 186 0.09 30.50 -13.52
CA GLU A 186 0.33 29.47 -12.53
C GLU A 186 -0.95 29.27 -11.70
N LEU A 187 -1.47 28.06 -11.68
CA LEU A 187 -2.67 27.74 -10.89
C LEU A 187 -2.23 27.35 -9.48
N GLU A 188 -2.79 28.03 -8.48
CA GLU A 188 -2.71 27.55 -7.11
C GLU A 188 -3.61 26.31 -6.95
N GLN A 189 -2.99 25.22 -6.51
CA GLN A 189 -3.69 23.95 -6.23
C GLN A 189 -3.33 23.52 -4.81
N PRO A 190 -4.17 22.73 -4.13
CA PRO A 190 -3.74 22.05 -2.91
C PRO A 190 -2.49 21.22 -3.20
N GLU A 191 -1.57 21.14 -2.24
CA GLU A 191 -0.46 20.21 -2.30
C GLU A 191 -1.00 18.80 -2.47
N GLN A 192 -0.33 17.96 -3.26
CA GLN A 192 -0.81 16.63 -3.57
C GLN A 192 -0.20 15.64 -2.59
N LEU A 193 -0.85 15.40 -1.48
CA LEU A 193 -0.55 14.29 -0.58
C LEU A 193 -1.37 13.06 -1.05
N ASP A 194 -0.68 12.01 -1.47
CA ASP A 194 -1.30 10.81 -2.01
C ASP A 194 -1.20 9.62 -1.06
N ARG A 195 -0.19 9.61 -0.19
CA ARG A 195 0.11 8.56 0.76
C ARG A 195 0.42 9.11 2.14
N ILE A 196 0.04 8.36 3.15
CA ILE A 196 0.42 8.58 4.55
C ILE A 196 0.82 7.22 5.15
N TYR A 197 1.89 7.21 5.92
CA TYR A 197 2.41 6.02 6.57
C TYR A 197 2.96 6.37 7.94
N PHE A 198 2.66 5.54 8.93
CA PHE A 198 3.23 5.63 10.27
C PHE A 198 3.80 4.28 10.66
N ILE A 199 5.04 4.28 11.15
CA ILE A 199 5.69 3.07 11.61
C ILE A 199 5.33 2.75 13.06
N ASP A 200 4.98 3.78 13.82
CA ASP A 200 4.48 3.72 15.19
C ASP A 200 3.55 4.91 15.47
N SER A 201 3.08 5.07 16.72
CA SER A 201 2.16 6.16 17.08
C SER A 201 2.79 7.57 17.06
N GLN A 202 4.10 7.70 16.83
CA GLN A 202 4.85 8.96 16.88
C GLN A 202 5.46 9.34 15.54
N ARG A 203 6.07 8.37 14.83
CA ARG A 203 6.83 8.61 13.61
C ARG A 203 6.02 8.29 12.36
N GLY A 204 5.92 9.29 11.49
CA GLY A 204 5.16 9.13 10.25
C GLY A 204 5.66 10.02 9.12
N TRP A 205 5.20 9.70 7.93
CA TRP A 205 5.50 10.39 6.68
C TRP A 205 4.24 10.55 5.84
N ALA A 206 4.20 11.64 5.08
CA ALA A 206 3.18 11.85 4.07
C ALA A 206 3.83 12.42 2.81
N TRP A 207 3.45 11.89 1.64
CA TRP A 207 4.07 12.31 0.40
C TRP A 207 3.12 12.25 -0.77
N GLY A 208 3.51 12.93 -1.85
CA GLY A 208 2.81 12.88 -3.12
C GLY A 208 3.24 13.97 -4.10
N GLY A 209 2.56 14.08 -5.22
CA GLY A 209 2.91 15.01 -6.28
C GLY A 209 4.21 14.63 -7.01
N GLY A 210 4.96 15.65 -7.44
CA GLY A 210 6.21 15.45 -8.20
C GLY A 210 5.99 15.14 -9.68
N ARG A 211 4.77 15.32 -10.20
CA ARG A 211 4.46 15.09 -11.61
C ARG A 211 5.28 16.01 -12.51
N LYS A 212 6.01 15.40 -13.44
CA LYS A 212 6.75 16.10 -14.46
C LYS A 212 6.60 15.37 -15.78
N ASP A 213 5.70 15.84 -16.61
CA ASP A 213 5.48 15.32 -17.96
C ASP A 213 5.40 16.49 -18.97
N GLU A 214 5.09 16.21 -20.21
CA GLU A 214 4.98 17.19 -21.28
C GLU A 214 3.81 18.17 -21.10
N TYR A 215 2.82 17.85 -20.25
CA TYR A 215 1.62 18.67 -20.02
C TYR A 215 1.68 19.49 -18.74
N ALA A 216 2.36 18.99 -17.70
CA ALA A 216 2.38 19.64 -16.41
C ALA A 216 3.65 19.40 -15.60
N LYS A 217 4.03 20.40 -14.79
CA LYS A 217 5.01 20.26 -13.72
C LYS A 217 4.31 20.59 -12.40
N GLN A 218 4.17 19.62 -11.56
CA GLN A 218 3.61 19.75 -10.22
C GLN A 218 4.70 19.47 -9.20
N PRO A 219 4.94 20.39 -8.24
CA PRO A 219 5.87 20.13 -7.15
C PRO A 219 5.48 18.87 -6.36
N GLY A 220 6.47 18.11 -5.96
CA GLY A 220 6.27 17.05 -4.98
C GLY A 220 6.31 17.59 -3.56
N VAL A 221 5.65 16.91 -2.66
CA VAL A 221 5.62 17.19 -1.22
C VAL A 221 6.09 15.96 -0.47
N PHE A 222 6.97 16.15 0.50
CA PHE A 222 7.42 15.12 1.42
C PHE A 222 7.45 15.67 2.84
N LEU A 223 6.63 15.11 3.69
CA LEU A 223 6.45 15.53 5.08
C LEU A 223 6.89 14.43 6.03
N THR A 224 7.44 14.80 7.17
CA THR A 224 7.76 13.89 8.27
C THR A 224 7.29 14.44 9.61
N THR A 225 6.93 13.55 10.51
CA THR A 225 6.56 13.87 11.90
C THR A 225 7.24 12.92 12.88
N LEU A 226 7.53 13.42 14.09
CA LEU A 226 8.11 12.67 15.19
C LEU A 226 7.21 12.68 16.44
N ASP A 227 6.03 13.28 16.35
CA ASP A 227 5.10 13.51 17.47
C ASP A 227 3.66 13.09 17.15
N GLY A 228 3.52 12.10 16.27
CA GLY A 228 2.22 11.56 15.87
C GLY A 228 1.39 12.49 15.00
N GLY A 229 2.03 13.41 14.27
CA GLY A 229 1.39 14.35 13.37
C GLY A 229 0.91 15.64 14.01
N GLN A 230 1.31 15.95 15.27
CA GLN A 230 1.04 17.24 15.89
C GLN A 230 1.81 18.34 15.15
N ASN A 231 3.06 18.05 14.78
CA ASN A 231 3.89 18.90 13.93
C ASN A 231 4.40 18.12 12.72
N TRP A 232 4.36 18.75 11.57
CA TRP A 232 4.85 18.21 10.30
C TRP A 232 5.98 19.08 9.77
N ASN A 233 7.13 18.46 9.50
CA ASN A 233 8.27 19.09 8.87
C ASN A 233 8.29 18.75 7.38
N GLU A 234 8.34 19.76 6.54
CA GLU A 234 8.49 19.59 5.11
C GLU A 234 9.97 19.39 4.77
N ILE A 235 10.25 18.33 4.04
CA ILE A 235 11.57 18.03 3.47
C ILE A 235 11.53 18.38 1.99
N ALA A 236 12.62 18.93 1.47
CA ALA A 236 12.73 19.16 0.03
C ALA A 236 12.48 17.87 -0.73
N PHE A 237 11.53 17.90 -1.68
CA PHE A 237 11.11 16.70 -2.40
C PHE A 237 12.32 16.07 -3.12
N PRO A 238 12.75 14.87 -2.72
CA PRO A 238 14.06 14.33 -3.10
C PRO A 238 14.07 13.60 -4.44
N PHE A 239 12.89 13.38 -5.03
CA PHE A 239 12.72 12.53 -6.19
C PHE A 239 12.59 13.34 -7.49
N ASP A 240 13.09 12.78 -8.59
CA ASP A 240 13.06 13.40 -9.90
C ASP A 240 11.74 13.17 -10.67
N GLN A 241 10.89 12.27 -10.16
CA GLN A 241 9.60 11.88 -10.72
C GLN A 241 8.58 11.61 -9.61
N ASN A 242 7.33 11.35 -10.00
CA ASN A 242 6.31 10.86 -9.07
C ASN A 242 6.78 9.58 -8.37
N VAL A 243 6.56 9.53 -7.07
CA VAL A 243 6.77 8.32 -6.28
C VAL A 243 5.72 7.28 -6.68
N ALA A 244 6.17 6.08 -6.99
CA ALA A 244 5.30 4.93 -7.22
C ALA A 244 4.99 4.23 -5.89
N GLU A 245 6.04 3.99 -5.07
CA GLU A 245 5.90 3.41 -3.73
C GLU A 245 7.10 3.77 -2.86
N ILE A 246 6.88 3.90 -1.53
CA ILE A 246 7.94 3.97 -0.51
C ILE A 246 7.70 2.86 0.51
N PHE A 247 8.71 2.05 0.73
CA PHE A 247 8.74 1.03 1.76
C PHE A 247 9.67 1.44 2.90
N PHE A 248 9.14 1.58 4.10
CA PHE A 248 9.90 1.82 5.32
C PHE A 248 10.16 0.50 6.04
N LEU A 249 11.42 0.13 6.16
CA LEU A 249 11.84 -1.05 6.93
C LEU A 249 11.79 -0.75 8.43
N ASP A 250 12.25 0.42 8.81
CA ASP A 250 12.28 0.93 10.18
C ASP A 250 12.28 2.48 10.18
N THR A 251 12.56 3.07 11.32
CA THR A 251 12.55 4.53 11.50
C THR A 251 13.66 5.27 10.75
N GLU A 252 14.67 4.57 10.28
CA GLU A 252 15.85 5.14 9.61
C GLU A 252 15.94 4.73 8.13
N ARG A 253 15.59 3.47 7.82
CA ARG A 253 15.81 2.87 6.51
C ARG A 253 14.54 2.74 5.70
N ALA A 254 14.57 3.27 4.50
CA ALA A 254 13.49 3.11 3.52
C ALA A 254 14.04 3.05 2.09
N TRP A 255 13.21 2.49 1.20
CA TRP A 255 13.45 2.48 -0.24
C TRP A 255 12.25 3.07 -0.96
N ALA A 256 12.52 3.81 -2.02
CA ALA A 256 11.49 4.36 -2.89
C ALA A 256 11.70 3.93 -4.34
N SER A 257 10.62 3.56 -4.99
CA SER A 257 10.54 3.46 -6.45
C SER A 257 9.79 4.65 -7.01
N VAL A 258 10.24 5.17 -8.15
CA VAL A 258 9.59 6.31 -8.81
C VAL A 258 9.20 5.95 -10.24
N MET A 259 8.28 6.72 -10.80
CA MET A 259 7.91 6.59 -12.21
C MET A 259 9.17 6.74 -13.08
N GLY A 260 9.30 5.91 -14.13
CA GLY A 260 10.52 5.85 -14.93
C GLY A 260 11.57 4.86 -14.42
N GLY A 261 11.27 4.12 -13.32
CA GLY A 261 12.08 2.96 -12.88
C GLY A 261 13.31 3.30 -12.05
N SER A 262 13.47 4.54 -11.58
CA SER A 262 14.55 4.88 -10.65
C SER A 262 14.22 4.43 -9.23
N PHE A 263 15.27 4.08 -8.47
CA PHE A 263 15.19 3.71 -7.07
C PHE A 263 16.01 4.64 -6.19
N TYR A 264 15.54 4.84 -4.98
CA TYR A 264 16.22 5.64 -3.96
C TYR A 264 16.24 4.89 -2.63
N LYS A 265 17.24 5.17 -1.81
CA LYS A 265 17.36 4.65 -0.45
C LYS A 265 17.66 5.80 0.52
N THR A 266 17.08 5.72 1.70
CA THR A 266 17.45 6.55 2.86
C THR A 266 17.94 5.67 4.00
N THR A 267 18.77 6.25 4.88
CA THR A 267 19.25 5.65 6.13
C THR A 267 19.13 6.60 7.32
N ASP A 268 18.36 7.68 7.14
CA ASP A 268 18.13 8.72 8.15
C ASP A 268 16.64 9.15 8.24
N GLY A 269 15.75 8.21 7.97
CA GLY A 269 14.31 8.42 8.10
C GLY A 269 13.71 9.31 7.01
N GLY A 270 14.35 9.40 5.85
CA GLY A 270 13.86 10.17 4.72
C GLY A 270 14.33 11.62 4.67
N LEU A 271 15.24 12.03 5.57
CA LEU A 271 15.83 13.37 5.54
C LEU A 271 16.72 13.55 4.31
N ASN A 272 17.47 12.50 3.96
CA ASN A 272 18.27 12.45 2.75
C ASN A 272 18.03 11.15 1.97
N TRP A 273 17.95 11.25 0.65
CA TRP A 273 17.75 10.12 -0.24
C TRP A 273 18.87 10.03 -1.26
N THR A 274 19.40 8.83 -1.43
CA THR A 274 20.45 8.53 -2.40
C THR A 274 19.86 7.70 -3.53
N LYS A 275 20.04 8.17 -4.77
CA LYS A 275 19.62 7.41 -5.96
C LYS A 275 20.47 6.16 -6.10
N ILE A 276 19.82 5.00 -6.22
CA ILE A 276 20.47 3.72 -6.44
C ILE A 276 20.62 3.51 -7.96
N GLN A 277 21.83 3.26 -8.41
CA GLN A 277 22.09 2.88 -9.81
C GLN A 277 21.75 1.40 -9.97
N THR A 278 20.65 1.08 -10.61
CA THR A 278 20.24 -0.31 -10.89
C THR A 278 20.44 -0.65 -12.36
N LYS A 279 20.57 -1.95 -12.66
CA LYS A 279 20.52 -2.49 -14.02
C LYS A 279 19.14 -3.04 -14.38
N LEU A 280 18.12 -2.74 -13.57
CA LEU A 280 16.75 -3.09 -13.92
C LEU A 280 16.35 -2.35 -15.20
N PRO A 281 15.61 -2.99 -16.10
CA PRO A 281 15.06 -2.28 -17.25
C PRO A 281 14.08 -1.21 -16.79
N GLU A 282 13.92 -0.20 -17.62
CA GLU A 282 12.89 0.81 -17.41
C GLU A 282 11.52 0.14 -17.28
N ASP A 283 10.95 0.22 -16.09
CA ASP A 283 9.61 -0.25 -15.77
C ASP A 283 9.07 0.57 -14.61
N VAL A 284 7.76 0.57 -14.44
CA VAL A 284 7.13 1.15 -13.26
C VAL A 284 6.98 0.04 -12.22
N PHE A 285 7.94 -0.05 -11.30
CA PHE A 285 7.83 -0.94 -10.15
C PHE A 285 6.90 -0.30 -9.11
N ARG A 286 5.69 -0.82 -8.99
CA ARG A 286 4.64 -0.28 -8.11
C ARG A 286 4.67 -0.86 -6.71
N ALA A 287 5.31 -2.02 -6.57
CA ALA A 287 5.48 -2.68 -5.29
C ALA A 287 6.96 -2.84 -4.97
N ILE A 288 7.32 -2.54 -3.74
CA ILE A 288 8.65 -2.73 -3.19
C ILE A 288 8.52 -3.21 -1.75
N PHE A 289 9.21 -4.29 -1.43
CA PHE A 289 9.20 -4.90 -0.11
C PHE A 289 10.61 -5.29 0.29
N PHE A 290 11.01 -4.98 1.52
CA PHE A 290 12.26 -5.42 2.13
C PHE A 290 11.96 -6.11 3.46
N ILE A 291 12.55 -7.27 3.68
CA ILE A 291 12.42 -7.97 4.96
C ILE A 291 13.55 -7.59 5.93
N ASP A 292 14.69 -7.19 5.38
CA ASP A 292 15.83 -6.63 6.09
C ASP A 292 16.59 -5.63 5.20
N GLU A 293 17.72 -5.09 5.66
CA GLU A 293 18.47 -4.06 4.93
C GLU A 293 19.08 -4.52 3.61
N ASN A 294 19.18 -5.84 3.38
CA ASN A 294 19.81 -6.44 2.21
C ASN A 294 18.81 -7.15 1.31
N ASN A 295 17.83 -7.84 1.90
CA ASN A 295 16.92 -8.69 1.17
C ASN A 295 15.59 -7.98 0.85
N GLY A 296 15.30 -7.86 -0.44
CA GLY A 296 14.09 -7.19 -0.91
C GLY A 296 13.61 -7.69 -2.28
N TRP A 297 12.40 -7.32 -2.60
CA TRP A 297 11.72 -7.68 -3.85
C TRP A 297 10.96 -6.49 -4.41
N VAL A 298 10.80 -6.49 -5.73
CA VAL A 298 9.99 -5.51 -6.46
C VAL A 298 9.08 -6.20 -7.45
N ALA A 299 7.91 -5.60 -7.67
CA ALA A 299 6.94 -6.04 -8.66
C ALA A 299 6.54 -4.88 -9.58
N GLY A 300 6.48 -5.12 -10.88
CA GLY A 300 6.28 -4.09 -11.91
C GLY A 300 5.08 -4.32 -12.81
N ARG A 301 4.71 -3.25 -13.52
CA ARG A 301 3.56 -3.23 -14.43
C ARG A 301 3.68 -4.18 -15.61
N SER A 302 4.90 -4.55 -16.01
CA SER A 302 5.13 -5.47 -17.12
C SER A 302 5.21 -6.93 -16.70
N GLY A 303 4.63 -7.29 -15.52
CA GLY A 303 4.71 -8.64 -14.96
C GLY A 303 6.11 -9.03 -14.52
N ARG A 304 6.95 -8.07 -14.20
CA ARG A 304 8.33 -8.31 -13.79
C ARG A 304 8.41 -8.38 -12.27
N LEU A 305 9.09 -9.41 -11.80
CA LEU A 305 9.45 -9.58 -10.40
C LEU A 305 10.97 -9.67 -10.31
N ALA A 306 11.59 -8.99 -9.37
CA ALA A 306 13.02 -9.07 -9.14
C ALA A 306 13.34 -9.11 -7.66
N LYS A 307 14.47 -9.75 -7.29
CA LYS A 307 14.99 -9.91 -5.95
C LYS A 307 16.34 -9.24 -5.81
N THR A 308 16.60 -8.64 -4.68
CA THR A 308 17.92 -8.18 -4.27
C THR A 308 18.36 -8.86 -2.98
N THR A 309 19.69 -9.00 -2.79
CA THR A 309 20.33 -9.46 -1.55
C THR A 309 21.42 -8.50 -1.07
N ASP A 310 21.46 -7.30 -1.65
CA ASP A 310 22.47 -6.27 -1.34
C ASP A 310 21.85 -4.86 -1.16
N GLY A 311 20.58 -4.84 -0.74
CA GLY A 311 19.86 -3.59 -0.45
C GLY A 311 19.46 -2.80 -1.69
N GLY A 312 19.29 -3.47 -2.81
CA GLY A 312 18.82 -2.87 -4.06
C GLY A 312 19.93 -2.36 -4.98
N ARG A 313 21.22 -2.60 -4.65
CA ARG A 313 22.35 -2.25 -5.52
C ARG A 313 22.36 -3.10 -6.78
N THR A 314 22.15 -4.41 -6.61
CA THR A 314 21.94 -5.33 -7.70
C THR A 314 20.63 -6.09 -7.56
N TRP A 315 19.97 -6.34 -8.66
CA TRP A 315 18.75 -7.11 -8.71
C TRP A 315 19.00 -8.39 -9.50
N MET A 316 18.77 -9.51 -8.84
CA MET A 316 18.95 -10.82 -9.44
C MET A 316 17.65 -11.27 -10.08
N LYS A 317 17.77 -12.06 -11.11
CA LYS A 317 16.75 -12.82 -11.80
C LYS A 317 15.40 -12.11 -11.89
N MET A 318 15.15 -11.57 -13.07
CA MET A 318 13.83 -11.08 -13.42
C MET A 318 12.97 -12.24 -13.92
N TRP A 319 11.91 -12.54 -13.19
CA TRP A 319 10.84 -13.33 -13.75
C TRP A 319 9.94 -12.41 -14.56
N LYS A 320 9.68 -12.80 -15.78
CA LYS A 320 8.57 -12.26 -16.54
C LYS A 320 7.45 -13.29 -16.43
N ILE A 321 6.42 -12.94 -15.67
CA ILE A 321 5.22 -13.75 -15.60
C ILE A 321 4.59 -13.77 -16.98
N LYS A 322 4.13 -14.95 -17.41
CA LYS A 322 3.52 -15.16 -18.71
C LYS A 322 2.32 -14.23 -18.85
N ASP A 323 2.27 -13.54 -19.98
CA ASP A 323 1.13 -12.78 -20.45
C ASP A 323 0.61 -11.63 -19.56
N GLU A 324 1.41 -10.53 -19.49
CA GLU A 324 0.90 -9.17 -19.25
C GLU A 324 0.21 -8.87 -17.92
N PHE A 325 0.23 -9.78 -16.91
CA PHE A 325 -0.28 -9.44 -15.59
C PHE A 325 0.50 -8.28 -15.00
N LYS A 326 -0.16 -7.15 -14.81
CA LYS A 326 0.42 -6.03 -14.09
C LYS A 326 0.40 -6.38 -12.61
N MET A 327 1.57 -6.65 -12.04
CA MET A 327 1.67 -6.84 -10.60
C MET A 327 1.48 -5.50 -9.89
N ARG A 328 0.72 -5.53 -8.81
CA ARG A 328 0.28 -4.36 -8.06
C ARG A 328 0.95 -4.25 -6.71
N ASP A 329 1.06 -5.39 -6.01
CA ASP A 329 1.69 -5.42 -4.71
C ASP A 329 2.42 -6.74 -4.46
N ILE A 330 3.35 -6.72 -3.48
CA ILE A 330 4.19 -7.85 -3.09
C ILE A 330 4.43 -7.82 -1.58
N PHE A 331 4.34 -8.98 -0.95
CA PHE A 331 4.55 -9.15 0.49
C PHE A 331 5.30 -10.43 0.79
N PHE A 332 6.25 -10.39 1.73
CA PHE A 332 6.96 -11.57 2.21
C PHE A 332 6.76 -11.76 3.70
N THR A 333 6.42 -12.97 4.11
CA THR A 333 6.30 -13.34 5.52
C THR A 333 7.65 -13.70 6.14
N ASP A 334 8.57 -14.20 5.32
CA ASP A 334 9.96 -14.51 5.66
C ASP A 334 10.84 -14.51 4.39
N LEU A 335 12.12 -14.88 4.50
CA LEU A 335 13.06 -14.90 3.37
C LEU A 335 12.68 -15.89 2.25
N SER A 336 11.81 -16.84 2.52
CA SER A 336 11.42 -17.90 1.60
C SER A 336 10.01 -17.72 1.07
N HIS A 337 9.07 -17.30 1.91
CA HIS A 337 7.66 -17.30 1.59
C HIS A 337 7.14 -15.91 1.28
N GLY A 338 6.56 -15.74 0.11
CA GLY A 338 6.03 -14.45 -0.34
C GLY A 338 4.86 -14.59 -1.29
N TRP A 339 4.15 -13.48 -1.45
CA TRP A 339 2.96 -13.34 -2.27
C TRP A 339 3.07 -12.11 -3.15
N ALA A 340 2.56 -12.21 -4.36
CA ALA A 340 2.41 -11.06 -5.24
C ALA A 340 1.00 -11.09 -5.86
N VAL A 341 0.36 -9.92 -5.94
CA VAL A 341 -1.00 -9.78 -6.46
C VAL A 341 -1.05 -8.79 -7.61
N GLY A 342 -2.06 -8.93 -8.48
CA GLY A 342 -2.14 -8.09 -9.67
C GLY A 342 -3.47 -8.15 -10.42
N ASP A 343 -3.42 -7.74 -11.68
CA ASP A 343 -4.58 -7.69 -12.57
C ASP A 343 -5.14 -9.11 -12.82
N ASP A 344 -6.40 -9.20 -13.25
CA ASP A 344 -7.11 -10.44 -13.63
C ASP A 344 -7.14 -11.52 -12.52
N GLY A 345 -7.14 -11.11 -11.26
CA GLY A 345 -7.15 -12.03 -10.12
C GLY A 345 -5.83 -12.75 -9.90
N ALA A 346 -4.73 -12.23 -10.45
CA ALA A 346 -3.43 -12.86 -10.26
C ALA A 346 -3.03 -12.85 -8.78
N ILE A 347 -2.84 -14.05 -8.20
CA ILE A 347 -2.19 -14.27 -6.91
C ILE A 347 -1.08 -15.29 -7.15
N LEU A 348 0.14 -14.87 -6.88
CA LEU A 348 1.33 -15.69 -6.99
C LEU A 348 1.92 -15.94 -5.61
N TYR A 349 2.44 -17.13 -5.41
CA TYR A 349 3.13 -17.55 -4.20
C TYR A 349 4.54 -18.05 -4.52
N THR A 350 5.51 -17.71 -3.70
CA THR A 350 6.84 -18.29 -3.73
C THR A 350 7.15 -19.04 -2.44
N PRO A 351 7.65 -20.29 -2.50
CA PRO A 351 8.13 -21.04 -1.34
C PRO A 351 9.64 -20.91 -1.12
N ASP A 352 10.37 -20.22 -2.01
CA ASP A 352 11.82 -20.24 -2.11
C ASP A 352 12.44 -18.84 -2.28
N GLY A 353 11.73 -17.83 -1.76
CA GLY A 353 12.20 -16.44 -1.76
C GLY A 353 12.23 -15.80 -3.12
N GLY A 354 11.34 -16.23 -4.02
CA GLY A 354 11.22 -15.71 -5.36
C GLY A 354 12.09 -16.44 -6.39
N GLU A 355 12.66 -17.61 -6.09
CA GLU A 355 13.32 -18.45 -7.09
C GLU A 355 12.32 -19.10 -8.03
N THR A 356 11.16 -19.49 -7.50
CA THR A 356 9.99 -19.94 -8.29
C THR A 356 8.72 -19.24 -7.83
N TRP A 357 7.77 -19.09 -8.76
CA TRP A 357 6.45 -18.51 -8.47
C TRP A 357 5.35 -19.46 -8.95
N LEU A 358 4.44 -19.77 -8.03
CA LEU A 358 3.29 -20.66 -8.24
C LEU A 358 2.00 -19.86 -8.30
N ASN A 359 1.08 -20.23 -9.18
CA ASN A 359 -0.25 -19.63 -9.20
C ASN A 359 -1.06 -20.15 -7.99
N ALA A 360 -1.55 -19.23 -7.15
CA ALA A 360 -2.34 -19.52 -5.96
C ALA A 360 -3.85 -19.41 -6.20
N SER A 361 -4.27 -19.05 -7.40
CA SER A 361 -5.67 -18.95 -7.85
C SER A 361 -6.56 -18.07 -6.97
N SER A 362 -6.93 -16.90 -7.49
CA SER A 362 -8.01 -16.10 -6.90
C SER A 362 -9.38 -16.71 -7.22
N PRO A 363 -10.34 -16.63 -6.29
CA PRO A 363 -11.73 -16.98 -6.60
C PRO A 363 -12.42 -15.97 -7.52
N LEU A 364 -11.81 -14.79 -7.77
CA LEU A 364 -12.37 -13.70 -8.56
C LEU A 364 -11.39 -13.25 -9.64
N PRO A 365 -11.85 -12.97 -10.89
CA PRO A 365 -11.05 -12.35 -11.93
C PRO A 365 -10.99 -10.82 -11.77
N ALA A 366 -10.78 -10.34 -10.53
CA ALA A 366 -10.75 -8.91 -10.23
C ALA A 366 -9.32 -8.37 -10.26
N GLN A 367 -9.17 -7.07 -10.45
CA GLN A 367 -7.88 -6.41 -10.29
C GLN A 367 -7.56 -6.31 -8.79
N LEU A 368 -6.57 -7.07 -8.34
CA LEU A 368 -6.11 -7.09 -6.95
C LEU A 368 -5.05 -6.00 -6.77
N ILE A 369 -5.19 -5.19 -5.73
CA ILE A 369 -4.43 -3.93 -5.57
C ILE A 369 -3.40 -4.01 -4.45
N ASP A 370 -3.76 -4.61 -3.31
CA ASP A 370 -2.96 -4.57 -2.09
C ASP A 370 -3.02 -5.91 -1.36
N VAL A 371 -1.89 -6.34 -0.77
CA VAL A 371 -1.77 -7.59 -0.01
C VAL A 371 -0.99 -7.37 1.28
N ILE A 372 -1.54 -7.85 2.38
CA ILE A 372 -0.89 -7.80 3.70
C ILE A 372 -0.99 -9.13 4.42
N PHE A 373 0.07 -9.47 5.16
CA PHE A 373 0.06 -10.55 6.13
C PHE A 373 0.48 -10.03 7.51
N VAL A 374 -0.22 -10.43 8.54
CA VAL A 374 0.15 -10.16 9.94
C VAL A 374 0.88 -11.33 10.59
N SER A 375 0.72 -12.52 10.01
CA SER A 375 1.45 -13.75 10.34
C SER A 375 1.55 -14.63 9.09
N SER A 376 2.28 -15.74 9.14
CA SER A 376 2.34 -16.69 8.03
C SER A 376 1.00 -17.39 7.75
N ARG A 377 -0.01 -17.20 8.62
CA ARG A 377 -1.31 -17.88 8.56
C ARG A 377 -2.49 -16.92 8.33
N ALA A 378 -2.29 -15.63 8.48
CA ALA A 378 -3.34 -14.62 8.37
C ALA A 378 -2.91 -13.51 7.40
N GLY A 379 -3.58 -13.47 6.26
CA GLY A 379 -3.34 -12.50 5.21
C GLY A 379 -4.62 -12.05 4.53
N TRP A 380 -4.60 -10.86 3.94
CA TRP A 380 -5.72 -10.26 3.22
C TRP A 380 -5.27 -9.64 1.92
N VAL A 381 -6.17 -9.66 0.96
CA VAL A 381 -6.01 -9.02 -0.35
C VAL A 381 -7.26 -8.21 -0.62
N VAL A 382 -7.08 -7.01 -1.16
CA VAL A 382 -8.20 -6.19 -1.64
C VAL A 382 -8.00 -5.75 -3.08
N GLY A 383 -9.09 -5.39 -3.75
CA GLY A 383 -9.05 -4.97 -5.14
C GLY A 383 -10.33 -4.30 -5.61
N LEU A 384 -10.45 -4.15 -6.93
CA LEU A 384 -11.57 -3.47 -7.56
C LEU A 384 -12.82 -4.36 -7.58
N GLY A 385 -14.00 -3.72 -7.64
CA GLY A 385 -15.29 -4.40 -7.78
C GLY A 385 -15.65 -5.24 -6.55
N GLY A 386 -15.38 -4.75 -5.35
CA GLY A 386 -15.71 -5.41 -4.09
C GLY A 386 -14.79 -6.57 -3.71
N ALA A 387 -13.66 -6.71 -4.41
CA ALA A 387 -12.72 -7.79 -4.10
C ALA A 387 -12.08 -7.58 -2.73
N ALA A 388 -12.43 -8.45 -1.77
CA ALA A 388 -11.78 -8.59 -0.48
C ALA A 388 -11.63 -10.08 -0.20
N LEU A 389 -10.40 -10.52 0.02
CA LEU A 389 -10.06 -11.94 0.19
C LEU A 389 -9.30 -12.13 1.49
N ARG A 390 -9.49 -13.30 2.14
CA ARG A 390 -8.70 -13.75 3.29
C ARG A 390 -7.99 -15.05 2.94
N PHE A 391 -6.74 -15.14 3.39
CA PHE A 391 -5.95 -16.35 3.31
C PHE A 391 -6.36 -17.34 4.40
N GLU A 392 -6.61 -18.58 4.02
CA GLU A 392 -6.85 -19.73 4.89
C GLU A 392 -5.73 -20.77 4.64
N PRO A 393 -4.84 -21.02 5.63
CA PRO A 393 -3.68 -21.90 5.49
C PRO A 393 -4.02 -23.37 5.32
#